data_dcfca892e270258ec663c126559a505a
#
_entry.id   dcfca892e270258ec663c126559a505a
#
_cell.length_a   1.000
_cell.length_b   1.000
_cell.length_c   1.000
_cell.angle_alpha   90.00
_cell.angle_beta   90.00
_cell.angle_gamma   90.00
#
_symmetry.space_group_name_H-M   'P 1'
#
loop_
_entity.id
_entity.type
_entity.pdbx_description
1 polymer ?
#
loop_
_entity_poly.entity_id
_entity_poly.type
_entity_poly.pdbx_seq_one_letter_code
_entity_poly.pdbx_strand_id
1 'polypeptide(L)'
;MILYNNNPIITDIFLRGQDRKILKESNDQEEKDALVRRFMTQVKQAVQDFETKYEKRVRNIKVVSNLENVEDYLSSFRKSLVNTGFNLFDPFDGLKIPQQLEEKINIQNRSYFSTVVGLAFRKLDVFGYYKFVTAVKNINLLPNREGMIKQKKMKAFSNFAYKGLVG
;
A
#
# COMPACT_ATOMS: atom_id res chain seq x y z
N MET A 1 8.86 -2.58 5.93
CA MET A 1 9.87 -1.90 5.07
C MET A 1 10.51 -0.77 5.84
N ILE A 2 11.82 -0.70 5.86
CA ILE A 2 12.60 0.40 6.46
C ILE A 2 13.34 1.11 5.34
N LEU A 3 13.26 2.43 5.27
CA LEU A 3 14.04 3.23 4.33
C LEU A 3 15.34 3.66 5.01
N TYR A 4 16.46 3.19 4.47
CA TYR A 4 17.78 3.53 4.96
C TYR A 4 18.67 3.97 3.80
N ASN A 5 19.20 5.20 3.86
CA ASN A 5 20.01 5.81 2.79
C ASN A 5 19.33 5.70 1.40
N ASN A 6 18.03 5.99 1.32
CA ASN A 6 17.19 5.88 0.13
C ASN A 6 17.03 4.46 -0.43
N ASN A 7 17.52 3.44 0.27
CA ASN A 7 17.33 2.04 -0.12
C ASN A 7 16.26 1.40 0.75
N PRO A 8 15.27 0.73 0.17
CA PRO A 8 14.27 0.00 0.91
C PRO A 8 14.84 -1.32 1.44
N ILE A 9 14.76 -1.51 2.76
CA ILE A 9 15.02 -2.80 3.41
C ILE A 9 13.67 -3.43 3.67
N ILE A 10 13.40 -4.55 3.03
CA ILE A 10 12.12 -5.25 3.11
C ILE A 10 12.30 -6.47 3.99
N THR A 11 11.41 -6.61 4.97
CA THR A 11 11.24 -7.82 5.77
C THR A 11 9.81 -8.27 5.63
N ASP A 12 9.60 -9.47 5.11
CA ASP A 12 8.28 -10.04 4.95
C ASP A 12 7.87 -10.80 6.21
N ILE A 13 6.68 -10.49 6.70
CA ILE A 13 6.03 -11.21 7.78
C ILE A 13 4.86 -11.96 7.16
N PHE A 14 4.91 -13.29 7.23
CA PHE A 14 3.90 -14.12 6.58
C PHE A 14 2.57 -14.09 7.33
N LEU A 15 1.53 -13.60 6.67
CA LEU A 15 0.15 -13.62 7.13
C LEU A 15 -0.62 -14.73 6.40
N ARG A 16 -0.99 -15.79 7.11
CA ARG A 16 -1.77 -16.89 6.56
C ARG A 16 -3.19 -16.43 6.22
N GLY A 17 -3.84 -17.11 5.28
CA GLY A 17 -5.24 -16.80 4.94
C GLY A 17 -6.19 -16.92 6.14
N GLN A 18 -5.94 -17.88 7.03
CA GLN A 18 -6.68 -18.03 8.29
C GLN A 18 -6.48 -16.84 9.23
N ASP A 19 -5.27 -16.31 9.34
CA ASP A 19 -4.96 -15.15 10.18
C ASP A 19 -5.79 -13.92 9.77
N ARG A 20 -5.97 -13.73 8.47
CA ARG A 20 -6.82 -12.63 7.94
C ARG A 20 -8.28 -12.82 8.30
N LYS A 21 -8.79 -14.05 8.24
CA LYS A 21 -10.16 -14.36 8.66
C LYS A 21 -10.36 -14.09 10.15
N ILE A 22 -9.43 -14.52 10.98
CA ILE A 22 -9.47 -14.26 12.43
C ILE A 22 -9.54 -12.76 12.70
N LEU A 23 -8.68 -11.95 12.07
CA LEU A 23 -8.67 -10.50 12.30
C LEU A 23 -9.96 -9.80 11.86
N LYS A 24 -10.62 -10.30 10.80
CA LYS A 24 -11.81 -9.67 10.23
C LYS A 24 -13.12 -10.21 10.80
N GLU A 25 -13.20 -11.51 11.00
CA GLU A 25 -14.47 -12.23 11.17
C GLU A 25 -14.61 -12.89 12.54
N SER A 26 -13.51 -13.21 13.24
CA SER A 26 -13.60 -13.84 14.56
C SER A 26 -14.20 -12.91 15.60
N ASN A 27 -15.09 -13.43 16.42
CA ASN A 27 -15.60 -12.75 17.61
C ASN A 27 -14.79 -13.11 18.87
N ASP A 28 -13.84 -14.02 18.75
CA ASP A 28 -12.97 -14.43 19.84
C ASP A 28 -11.81 -13.45 20.00
N GLN A 29 -11.88 -12.67 21.07
CA GLN A 29 -10.87 -11.65 21.38
C GLN A 29 -9.53 -12.29 21.77
N GLU A 30 -9.55 -13.44 22.43
CA GLU A 30 -8.34 -14.14 22.87
C GLU A 30 -7.54 -14.65 21.66
N GLU A 31 -8.24 -15.18 20.65
CA GLU A 31 -7.63 -15.61 19.39
C GLU A 31 -7.01 -14.42 18.62
N LYS A 32 -7.71 -13.29 18.56
CA LYS A 32 -7.18 -12.07 17.96
C LYS A 32 -5.94 -11.58 18.69
N ASP A 33 -5.97 -11.54 20.01
CA ASP A 33 -4.86 -11.09 20.84
C ASP A 33 -3.63 -12.00 20.71
N ALA A 34 -3.84 -13.30 20.64
CA ALA A 34 -2.76 -14.25 20.40
C ALA A 34 -2.08 -14.02 19.05
N LEU A 35 -2.88 -13.75 18.01
CA LEU A 35 -2.39 -13.42 16.68
C LEU A 35 -1.62 -12.09 16.66
N VAL A 36 -2.15 -11.05 17.29
CA VAL A 36 -1.49 -9.75 17.43
C VAL A 36 -0.17 -9.89 18.18
N ARG A 37 -0.11 -10.65 19.28
CA ARG A 37 1.14 -10.92 20.01
C ARG A 37 2.19 -11.59 19.12
N ARG A 38 1.78 -12.54 18.28
CA ARG A 38 2.70 -13.19 17.33
C ARG A 38 3.28 -12.20 16.32
N PHE A 39 2.46 -11.34 15.72
CA PHE A 39 2.94 -10.30 14.81
C PHE A 39 3.85 -9.30 15.50
N MET A 40 3.47 -8.89 16.69
CA MET A 40 4.26 -7.97 17.48
C MET A 40 5.67 -8.49 17.75
N THR A 41 5.79 -9.78 18.07
CA THR A 41 7.10 -10.43 18.27
C THR A 41 7.93 -10.39 16.99
N GLN A 42 7.33 -10.66 15.83
CA GLN A 42 8.02 -10.61 14.54
C GLN A 42 8.43 -9.18 14.14
N VAL A 43 7.57 -8.20 14.39
CA VAL A 43 7.92 -6.77 14.16
C VAL A 43 9.06 -6.34 15.07
N LYS A 44 9.01 -6.72 16.35
CA LYS A 44 10.08 -6.44 17.31
C LYS A 44 11.41 -7.04 16.86
N GLN A 45 11.41 -8.28 16.41
CA GLN A 45 12.59 -8.95 15.89
C GLN A 45 13.15 -8.21 14.67
N ALA A 46 12.30 -7.86 13.69
CA ALA A 46 12.73 -7.13 12.50
C ALA A 46 13.33 -5.75 12.82
N VAL A 47 12.77 -5.06 13.81
CA VAL A 47 13.33 -3.78 14.30
C VAL A 47 14.69 -4.01 14.95
N GLN A 48 14.81 -4.99 15.84
CA GLN A 48 16.07 -5.31 16.52
C GLN A 48 17.17 -5.72 15.54
N ASP A 49 16.86 -6.57 14.57
CA ASP A 49 17.79 -7.00 13.53
C ASP A 49 18.33 -5.79 12.73
N PHE A 50 17.44 -4.87 12.39
CA PHE A 50 17.83 -3.63 11.72
C PHE A 50 18.73 -2.77 12.62
N GLU A 51 18.32 -2.52 13.86
CA GLU A 51 19.06 -1.67 14.80
C GLU A 51 20.45 -2.24 15.10
N THR A 52 20.56 -3.56 15.24
CA THR A 52 21.83 -4.25 15.45
C THR A 52 22.75 -4.16 14.22
N LYS A 53 22.16 -4.38 13.03
CA LYS A 53 22.96 -4.40 11.79
C LYS A 53 23.47 -3.03 11.36
N TYR A 54 22.67 -1.99 11.57
CA TYR A 54 22.95 -0.65 11.05
C TYR A 54 23.33 0.36 12.15
N GLU A 55 23.31 -0.04 13.42
CA GLU A 55 23.56 0.82 14.58
C GLU A 55 22.68 2.09 14.60
N LYS A 56 21.45 1.96 14.10
CA LYS A 56 20.47 3.04 14.00
C LYS A 56 19.16 2.63 14.64
N ARG A 57 18.56 3.53 15.43
CA ARG A 57 17.28 3.29 16.11
C ARG A 57 16.10 3.62 15.22
N VAL A 58 15.10 2.75 15.23
CA VAL A 58 13.80 2.98 14.60
C VAL A 58 12.90 3.73 15.59
N ARG A 59 12.69 5.01 15.36
CA ARG A 59 11.89 5.87 16.27
C ARG A 59 10.40 5.90 15.93
N ASN A 60 10.06 5.82 14.65
CA ASN A 60 8.69 5.94 14.17
C ASN A 60 8.39 4.89 13.11
N ILE A 61 7.26 4.22 13.28
CA ILE A 61 6.71 3.28 12.30
C ILE A 61 5.39 3.86 11.79
N LYS A 62 5.31 4.07 10.50
CA LYS A 62 4.05 4.45 9.83
C LYS A 62 3.37 3.17 9.33
N VAL A 63 2.13 2.99 9.74
CA VAL A 63 1.35 1.79 9.42
C VAL A 63 0.37 2.10 8.30
N VAL A 64 0.36 1.26 7.28
CA VAL A 64 -0.65 1.25 6.21
C VAL A 64 -1.48 0.00 6.39
N SER A 65 -2.78 0.13 6.55
CA SER A 65 -3.67 -1.00 6.80
C SER A 65 -5.04 -0.79 6.18
N ASN A 66 -5.68 -1.88 5.82
CA ASN A 66 -7.07 -1.92 5.37
C ASN A 66 -8.00 -2.55 6.41
N LEU A 67 -7.54 -2.71 7.64
CA LEU A 67 -8.37 -3.17 8.76
C LEU A 67 -9.15 -1.99 9.33
N GLU A 68 -10.43 -2.18 9.59
CA GLU A 68 -11.32 -1.15 10.12
C GLU A 68 -10.90 -0.74 11.54
N ASN A 69 -10.52 -1.70 12.38
CA ASN A 69 -10.15 -1.48 13.78
C ASN A 69 -8.64 -1.49 14.00
N VAL A 70 -7.87 -0.97 13.05
CA VAL A 70 -6.40 -1.02 13.12
C VAL A 70 -5.84 -0.29 14.34
N GLU A 71 -6.51 0.77 14.82
CA GLU A 71 -6.05 1.55 15.98
C GLU A 71 -6.04 0.73 17.28
N ASP A 72 -7.01 -0.17 17.45
CA ASP A 72 -7.07 -1.08 18.60
C ASP A 72 -5.83 -1.99 18.64
N TYR A 73 -5.42 -2.50 17.48
CA TYR A 73 -4.20 -3.30 17.37
C TYR A 73 -2.93 -2.46 17.60
N LEU A 74 -2.89 -1.22 17.09
CA LEU A 74 -1.74 -0.34 17.28
C LEU A 74 -1.51 0.01 18.74
N SER A 75 -2.54 0.08 19.57
CA SER A 75 -2.42 0.30 21.00
C SER A 75 -1.56 -0.77 21.67
N SER A 76 -1.73 -2.03 21.27
CA SER A 76 -0.93 -3.17 21.74
C SER A 76 0.53 -3.09 21.30
N PHE A 77 0.78 -2.65 20.06
CA PHE A 77 2.15 -2.44 19.55
C PHE A 77 2.87 -1.30 20.30
N ARG A 78 2.18 -0.19 20.55
CA ARG A 78 2.75 0.93 21.33
C ARG A 78 3.15 0.53 22.74
N LYS A 79 2.35 -0.31 23.42
CA LYS A 79 2.68 -0.86 24.74
C LYS A 79 3.91 -1.75 24.73
N SER A 80 4.13 -2.48 23.64
CA SER A 80 5.22 -3.46 23.54
C SER A 80 6.55 -2.88 23.09
N LEU A 81 6.53 -1.83 22.27
CA LEU A 81 7.70 -1.14 21.75
C LEU A 81 7.68 0.32 22.23
N VAL A 82 7.93 0.52 23.52
CA VAL A 82 7.80 1.81 24.23
C VAL A 82 8.64 2.93 23.59
N ASN A 83 9.78 2.60 22.97
CA ASN A 83 10.68 3.58 22.37
C ASN A 83 10.40 3.84 20.88
N THR A 84 9.35 3.24 20.33
CA THR A 84 8.99 3.33 18.91
C THR A 84 7.54 3.80 18.75
N GLY A 85 7.36 4.94 18.10
CA GLY A 85 6.03 5.46 17.80
C GLY A 85 5.36 4.66 16.67
N PHE A 86 4.10 4.27 16.86
CA PHE A 86 3.26 3.65 15.84
C PHE A 86 2.12 4.58 15.49
N ASN A 87 2.08 5.04 14.25
CA ASN A 87 1.04 5.93 13.75
C ASN A 87 0.52 5.44 12.41
N LEU A 88 -0.76 5.65 12.15
CA LEU A 88 -1.30 5.44 10.82
C LEU A 88 -0.65 6.43 9.83
N PHE A 89 -0.36 5.93 8.66
CA PHE A 89 0.14 6.77 7.57
C PHE A 89 -1.04 7.52 6.95
N ASP A 90 -0.99 8.85 6.97
CA ASP A 90 -1.91 9.69 6.21
C ASP A 90 -1.23 10.12 4.90
N PRO A 91 -1.67 9.60 3.75
CA PRO A 91 -1.09 9.96 2.45
C PRO A 91 -1.47 11.38 2.00
N PHE A 92 -2.41 12.03 2.69
CA PHE A 92 -2.87 13.39 2.39
C PHE A 92 -2.20 14.44 3.28
N ASP A 93 -1.35 14.01 4.22
CA ASP A 93 -0.62 14.93 5.10
C ASP A 93 0.19 15.95 4.26
N GLY A 94 -0.03 17.24 4.51
CA GLY A 94 0.58 18.33 3.76
C GLY A 94 -0.05 18.61 2.38
N LEU A 95 -1.09 17.91 1.96
CA LEU A 95 -1.80 18.17 0.71
C LEU A 95 -3.01 19.09 0.93
N LYS A 96 -3.21 20.03 -0.02
CA LYS A 96 -4.47 20.80 -0.07
C LYS A 96 -5.53 19.96 -0.76
N ILE A 97 -6.52 19.51 0.01
CA ILE A 97 -7.65 18.73 -0.50
C ILE A 97 -8.81 19.70 -0.77
N PRO A 98 -9.42 19.69 -1.96
CA PRO A 98 -10.64 20.45 -2.22
C PRO A 98 -11.76 20.02 -1.29
N GLN A 99 -12.53 20.98 -0.76
CA GLN A 99 -13.59 20.74 0.21
C GLN A 99 -14.61 19.67 -0.27
N GLN A 100 -14.93 19.65 -1.56
CA GLN A 100 -15.84 18.67 -2.18
C GLN A 100 -15.33 17.21 -2.08
N LEU A 101 -14.02 17.01 -1.94
CA LEU A 101 -13.40 15.69 -1.80
C LEU A 101 -13.14 15.34 -0.34
N GLU A 102 -13.09 16.33 0.55
CA GLU A 102 -12.77 16.12 1.95
C GLU A 102 -13.78 15.22 2.65
N GLU A 103 -15.09 15.42 2.35
CA GLU A 103 -16.17 14.56 2.84
C GLU A 103 -16.06 13.11 2.35
N LYS A 104 -15.60 12.91 1.10
CA LYS A 104 -15.43 11.59 0.50
C LYS A 104 -14.17 10.88 1.00
N ILE A 105 -13.16 11.64 1.39
CA ILE A 105 -11.87 11.13 1.89
C ILE A 105 -11.90 10.98 3.42
N ASN A 106 -12.89 11.54 4.10
CA ASN A 106 -13.04 11.46 5.55
C ASN A 106 -13.51 10.06 6.01
N ILE A 107 -12.79 9.03 5.54
CA ILE A 107 -12.94 7.64 5.92
C ILE A 107 -12.03 7.39 7.12
N GLN A 108 -12.47 6.56 8.06
CA GLN A 108 -11.74 6.25 9.30
C GLN A 108 -10.28 5.81 9.08
N ASN A 109 -9.97 5.27 7.90
CA ASN A 109 -8.61 4.83 7.58
C ASN A 109 -8.12 5.43 6.24
N ARG A 110 -7.59 6.65 6.31
CA ARG A 110 -7.00 7.35 5.15
C ARG A 110 -5.79 6.63 4.57
N SER A 111 -5.09 5.83 5.37
CA SER A 111 -3.91 5.08 4.93
C SER A 111 -4.20 4.13 3.76
N TYR A 112 -5.46 3.77 3.58
CA TYR A 112 -5.94 2.96 2.46
C TYR A 112 -5.64 3.57 1.09
N PHE A 113 -5.60 4.89 1.01
CA PHE A 113 -5.34 5.62 -0.24
C PHE A 113 -3.85 5.77 -0.57
N SER A 114 -2.95 5.23 0.25
CA SER A 114 -1.48 5.41 0.09
C SER A 114 -0.98 5.05 -1.30
N THR A 115 -1.47 3.94 -1.87
CA THR A 115 -1.07 3.49 -3.22
C THR A 115 -1.56 4.44 -4.30
N VAL A 116 -2.81 4.89 -4.20
CA VAL A 116 -3.42 5.80 -5.20
C VAL A 116 -2.71 7.15 -5.20
N VAL A 117 -2.48 7.71 -4.00
CA VAL A 117 -1.79 8.98 -3.83
C VAL A 117 -0.33 8.87 -4.29
N GLY A 118 0.36 7.77 -3.94
CA GLY A 118 1.72 7.51 -4.41
C GLY A 118 1.83 7.41 -5.93
N LEU A 119 0.86 6.78 -6.60
CA LEU A 119 0.78 6.73 -8.06
C LEU A 119 0.50 8.12 -8.68
N ALA A 120 -0.34 8.93 -8.03
CA ALA A 120 -0.61 10.29 -8.46
C ALA A 120 0.66 11.16 -8.39
N PHE A 121 1.41 11.08 -7.29
CA PHE A 121 2.70 11.77 -7.16
C PHE A 121 3.70 11.35 -8.21
N ARG A 122 3.78 10.06 -8.51
CA ARG A 122 4.64 9.55 -9.57
C ARG A 122 4.27 10.13 -10.93
N LYS A 123 2.97 10.24 -11.25
CA LYS A 123 2.50 10.82 -12.52
C LYS A 123 2.83 12.31 -12.63
N LEU A 124 2.77 13.04 -11.53
CA LEU A 124 3.04 14.47 -11.47
C LEU A 124 4.54 14.79 -11.38
N ASP A 125 5.39 13.78 -11.24
CA ASP A 125 6.84 13.92 -11.02
C ASP A 125 7.21 14.93 -9.93
N VAL A 126 6.43 14.95 -8.86
CA VAL A 126 6.56 15.91 -7.76
C VAL A 126 7.98 15.94 -7.17
N PHE A 127 8.68 14.83 -7.23
CA PHE A 127 10.04 14.69 -6.70
C PHE A 127 11.14 14.86 -7.75
N GLY A 128 10.81 15.12 -9.02
CA GLY A 128 11.76 15.32 -10.10
C GLY A 128 12.60 14.07 -10.44
N TYR A 129 12.17 12.89 -10.00
CA TYR A 129 12.90 11.63 -10.25
C TYR A 129 12.80 11.14 -11.70
N TYR A 130 11.82 11.59 -12.45
CA TYR A 130 11.64 11.17 -13.84
C TYR A 130 12.81 11.55 -14.75
N LYS A 131 13.51 12.63 -14.45
CA LYS A 131 14.71 13.04 -15.20
C LYS A 131 15.86 12.04 -15.06
N PHE A 132 15.88 11.26 -14.00
CA PHE A 132 16.94 10.29 -13.69
C PHE A 132 16.54 8.84 -13.99
N VAL A 133 15.26 8.56 -14.16
CA VAL A 133 14.71 7.22 -14.39
C VAL A 133 14.25 7.10 -15.85
N THR A 134 15.15 7.38 -16.78
CA THR A 134 14.89 7.21 -18.22
C THR A 134 14.70 5.76 -18.67
N ALA A 135 14.92 4.78 -17.78
CA ALA A 135 14.88 3.36 -18.11
C ALA A 135 13.66 2.60 -17.56
N VAL A 136 12.75 3.24 -16.85
CA VAL A 136 11.51 2.56 -16.42
C VAL A 136 10.53 2.60 -17.60
N LYS A 137 10.63 1.63 -18.50
CA LYS A 137 9.52 1.28 -19.39
C LYS A 137 8.27 1.17 -18.53
N ASN A 138 7.20 1.88 -18.91
CA ASN A 138 5.89 1.69 -18.30
C ASN A 138 5.57 0.20 -18.34
N ILE A 139 5.73 -0.49 -17.22
CA ILE A 139 5.38 -1.90 -17.11
C ILE A 139 3.87 -1.95 -17.25
N ASN A 140 3.40 -2.43 -18.38
CA ASN A 140 2.00 -2.64 -18.62
C ASN A 140 1.58 -3.92 -17.88
N LEU A 141 1.01 -3.76 -16.69
CA LEU A 141 0.53 -4.87 -15.87
C LEU A 141 -0.80 -5.48 -16.38
N LEU A 142 -1.38 -4.92 -17.45
CA LEU A 142 -2.57 -5.48 -18.05
C LEU A 142 -2.19 -6.66 -18.95
N PRO A 143 -2.57 -7.89 -18.58
CA PRO A 143 -2.31 -9.05 -19.41
C PRO A 143 -3.00 -8.85 -20.77
N ASN A 144 -2.29 -9.12 -21.85
CA ASN A 144 -2.83 -9.16 -23.22
C ASN A 144 -3.35 -7.85 -23.83
N ARG A 145 -2.81 -6.69 -23.41
CA ARG A 145 -3.22 -5.40 -24.01
C ARG A 145 -3.06 -5.34 -25.52
N GLU A 146 -1.99 -5.93 -26.06
CA GLU A 146 -1.76 -5.99 -27.51
C GLU A 146 -2.82 -6.83 -28.22
N GLY A 147 -3.23 -7.94 -27.62
CA GLY A 147 -4.33 -8.77 -28.13
C GLY A 147 -5.65 -8.02 -28.13
N MET A 148 -5.95 -7.28 -27.07
CA MET A 148 -7.18 -6.47 -26.98
C MET A 148 -7.18 -5.31 -27.99
N ILE A 149 -6.04 -4.66 -28.23
CA ILE A 149 -5.92 -3.58 -29.21
C ILE A 149 -6.09 -4.15 -30.62
N LYS A 150 -5.48 -5.32 -30.93
CA LYS A 150 -5.67 -6.00 -32.21
C LYS A 150 -7.13 -6.41 -32.43
N GLN A 151 -7.78 -6.96 -31.42
CA GLN A 151 -9.22 -7.31 -31.52
C GLN A 151 -10.11 -6.10 -31.74
N LYS A 152 -9.86 -4.97 -31.04
CA LYS A 152 -10.62 -3.74 -31.25
C LYS A 152 -10.41 -3.17 -32.65
N LYS A 153 -9.18 -3.18 -33.15
CA LYS A 153 -8.87 -2.73 -34.52
C LYS A 153 -9.53 -3.64 -35.56
N MET A 154 -9.49 -4.97 -35.39
CA MET A 154 -10.14 -5.92 -36.30
C MET A 154 -11.66 -5.75 -36.31
N LYS A 155 -12.29 -5.58 -35.11
CA LYS A 155 -13.75 -5.31 -35.05
C LYS A 155 -14.13 -3.99 -35.72
N ALA A 156 -13.33 -2.94 -35.50
CA ALA A 156 -13.57 -1.65 -36.16
C ALA A 156 -13.44 -1.75 -37.70
N PHE A 157 -12.42 -2.49 -38.16
CA PHE A 157 -12.22 -2.72 -39.61
C PHE A 157 -13.33 -3.56 -40.21
N SER A 158 -13.74 -4.64 -39.56
CA SER A 158 -14.85 -5.49 -39.97
C SER A 158 -16.18 -4.72 -40.06
N ASN A 159 -16.48 -3.86 -39.06
CA ASN A 159 -17.67 -3.02 -39.09
C ASN A 159 -17.64 -1.98 -40.23
N PHE A 160 -16.46 -1.44 -40.51
CA PHE A 160 -16.30 -0.49 -41.62
C PHE A 160 -16.46 -1.17 -42.99
N ALA A 161 -15.87 -2.36 -43.17
CA ALA A 161 -16.00 -3.16 -44.40
C ALA A 161 -17.46 -3.60 -44.63
N TYR A 162 -18.17 -3.99 -43.57
CA TYR A 162 -19.58 -4.38 -43.67
C TYR A 162 -20.47 -3.21 -44.07
N LYS A 163 -20.25 -2.00 -43.53
CA LYS A 163 -21.01 -0.80 -43.92
C LYS A 163 -20.70 -0.30 -45.32
N GLY A 164 -19.51 -0.56 -45.83
CA GLY A 164 -19.13 -0.20 -47.20
C GLY A 164 -19.62 -1.17 -48.30
N LEU A 165 -20.03 -2.39 -47.91
CA LEU A 165 -20.54 -3.41 -48.86
C LEU A 165 -22.07 -3.40 -48.97
N VAL A 166 -22.80 -2.75 -48.06
CA VAL A 166 -24.29 -2.71 -47.96
C VAL A 166 -24.84 -1.34 -48.36
N GLY A 167 -23.99 -0.38 -48.67
CA GLY A 167 -24.36 0.92 -49.27
C GLY A 167 -23.92 0.96 -50.73
#